data_d386d6748176aa20ee465fe3d18016db
#
_entry.id   d386d6748176aa20ee465fe3d18016db
#
_cell.length_a   1.000
_cell.length_b   1.000
_cell.length_c   1.000
_cell.angle_alpha   90.00
_cell.angle_beta   90.00
_cell.angle_gamma   90.00
#
_symmetry.space_group_name_H-M   'P 1'
#
loop_
_entity.id
_entity.type
_entity.pdbx_description
1 polymer ?
#
loop_
_entity_poly.entity_id
_entity_poly.type
_entity_poly.pdbx_seq_one_letter_code
_entity_poly.pdbx_strand_id
1 'polypeptide(L)'
;MDVTRSANGAVAGAVAALVWAAQQPLDKRAFGSGYDDVELLGKLATRDAGWPLAGAAIHAANGAAFGAAYAQLRPFLPGPPVARAVACGLAEHVALWPLGRLVDRHHPARRDLEPMSGNRRAWAQAAWRHLLFGAVLGVLEERLNRRRHEEPPPVPVSSNGHGNIEHAVAAA
;
A
#
# COMPACT_ATOMS: atom_id res chain seq x y z
N MET A 1 9.58 17.04 -0.87
CA MET A 1 9.15 15.64 -1.08
C MET A 1 10.36 14.82 -1.51
N ASP A 2 10.61 13.68 -0.90
CA ASP A 2 11.65 12.74 -1.33
C ASP A 2 11.06 11.78 -2.38
N VAL A 3 11.43 12.00 -3.65
CA VAL A 3 10.90 11.24 -4.80
C VAL A 3 11.26 9.75 -4.72
N THR A 4 12.49 9.43 -4.30
CA THR A 4 12.91 8.02 -4.21
C THR A 4 12.20 7.30 -3.07
N ARG A 5 11.96 7.99 -1.94
CA ARG A 5 11.16 7.43 -0.86
C ARG A 5 9.74 7.13 -1.32
N SER A 6 9.13 8.07 -2.07
CA SER A 6 7.80 7.84 -2.66
C SER A 6 7.80 6.68 -3.65
N ALA A 7 8.80 6.56 -4.51
CA ALA A 7 8.90 5.45 -5.47
C ALA A 7 9.02 4.10 -4.76
N ASN A 8 9.87 4.00 -3.73
CA ASN A 8 9.99 2.79 -2.91
C ASN A 8 8.67 2.46 -2.19
N GLY A 9 7.99 3.49 -1.65
CA GLY A 9 6.66 3.35 -1.07
C GLY A 9 5.63 2.86 -2.08
N ALA A 10 5.65 3.38 -3.30
CA ALA A 10 4.76 2.94 -4.38
C ALA A 10 4.98 1.47 -4.72
N VAL A 11 6.23 1.03 -4.85
CA VAL A 11 6.56 -0.38 -5.09
C VAL A 11 6.05 -1.26 -3.94
N ALA A 12 6.32 -0.87 -2.70
CA ALA A 12 5.86 -1.60 -1.52
C ALA A 12 4.33 -1.71 -1.47
N GLY A 13 3.62 -0.61 -1.77
CA GLY A 13 2.16 -0.57 -1.80
C GLY A 13 1.56 -1.39 -2.93
N ALA A 14 2.14 -1.36 -4.14
CA ALA A 14 1.70 -2.20 -5.25
C ALA A 14 1.84 -3.69 -4.91
N VAL A 15 2.98 -4.10 -4.35
CA VAL A 15 3.18 -5.50 -3.92
C VAL A 15 2.20 -5.89 -2.82
N ALA A 16 1.98 -5.02 -1.83
CA ALA A 16 1.00 -5.27 -0.77
C ALA A 16 -0.43 -5.47 -1.31
N ALA A 17 -0.84 -4.65 -2.30
CA ALA A 17 -2.12 -4.79 -2.98
C ALA A 17 -2.23 -6.10 -3.77
N LEU A 18 -1.17 -6.53 -4.44
CA LEU A 18 -1.15 -7.82 -5.14
C LEU A 18 -1.21 -9.02 -4.17
N VAL A 19 -0.55 -8.94 -3.02
CA VAL A 19 -0.68 -9.96 -1.95
C VAL A 19 -2.11 -10.00 -1.43
N TRP A 20 -2.74 -8.84 -1.20
CA TRP A 20 -4.16 -8.77 -0.87
C TRP A 20 -5.01 -9.47 -1.93
N ALA A 21 -4.85 -9.13 -3.22
CA ALA A 21 -5.63 -9.73 -4.30
C ALA A 21 -5.43 -11.26 -4.37
N ALA A 22 -4.20 -11.73 -4.22
CA ALA A 22 -3.88 -13.15 -4.31
C ALA A 22 -4.50 -14.00 -3.19
N GLN A 23 -4.70 -13.44 -1.98
CA GLN A 23 -5.28 -14.17 -0.84
C GLN A 23 -6.83 -14.12 -0.81
N GLN A 24 -7.49 -13.32 -1.67
CA GLN A 24 -8.95 -13.18 -1.67
C GLN A 24 -9.73 -14.52 -1.72
N PRO A 25 -9.33 -15.54 -2.47
CA PRO A 25 -10.05 -16.82 -2.44
C PRO A 25 -10.09 -17.48 -1.06
N LEU A 26 -9.07 -17.21 -0.22
CA LEU A 26 -8.99 -17.76 1.13
C LEU A 26 -9.89 -16.98 2.09
N ASP A 27 -9.83 -15.64 2.05
CA ASP A 27 -10.62 -14.81 2.96
C ASP A 27 -12.12 -14.86 2.64
N LYS A 28 -12.51 -14.95 1.37
CA LYS A 28 -13.91 -15.19 0.98
C LYS A 28 -14.49 -16.41 1.67
N ARG A 29 -13.72 -17.49 1.74
CA ARG A 29 -14.13 -18.71 2.44
C ARG A 29 -14.17 -18.51 3.95
N ALA A 30 -13.14 -17.87 4.53
CA ALA A 30 -13.01 -17.66 5.96
C ALA A 30 -14.12 -16.77 6.54
N PHE A 31 -14.46 -15.69 5.84
CA PHE A 31 -15.50 -14.73 6.27
C PHE A 31 -16.90 -15.09 5.76
N GLY A 32 -17.03 -16.04 4.83
CA GLY A 32 -18.30 -16.36 4.20
C GLY A 32 -18.94 -15.16 3.49
N SER A 33 -18.12 -14.37 2.79
CA SER A 33 -18.53 -13.20 2.03
C SER A 33 -17.90 -13.24 0.64
N GLY A 34 -18.69 -12.93 -0.36
CA GLY A 34 -18.25 -12.84 -1.77
C GLY A 34 -17.63 -11.51 -2.15
N TYR A 35 -17.51 -10.56 -1.21
CA TYR A 35 -16.93 -9.25 -1.48
C TYR A 35 -15.55 -9.35 -2.12
N ASP A 36 -15.35 -8.62 -3.23
CA ASP A 36 -14.15 -8.69 -4.06
C ASP A 36 -13.78 -7.30 -4.60
N ASP A 37 -12.64 -6.77 -4.13
CA ASP A 37 -12.16 -5.46 -4.57
C ASP A 37 -11.69 -5.46 -6.02
N VAL A 38 -11.08 -6.56 -6.47
CA VAL A 38 -10.62 -6.69 -7.86
C VAL A 38 -11.81 -6.74 -8.80
N GLU A 39 -12.87 -7.47 -8.44
CA GLU A 39 -14.09 -7.53 -9.20
C GLU A 39 -14.81 -6.17 -9.24
N LEU A 40 -14.89 -5.50 -8.09
CA LEU A 40 -15.48 -4.17 -7.97
C LEU A 40 -14.75 -3.16 -8.88
N LEU A 41 -13.44 -3.05 -8.75
CA LEU A 41 -12.65 -2.11 -9.54
C LEU A 41 -12.63 -2.48 -11.03
N GLY A 42 -12.53 -3.77 -11.34
CA GLY A 42 -12.48 -4.25 -12.71
C GLY A 42 -13.80 -4.02 -13.44
N LYS A 43 -14.92 -4.32 -12.80
CA LYS A 43 -16.27 -4.11 -13.38
C LYS A 43 -16.68 -2.63 -13.42
N LEU A 44 -15.95 -1.75 -12.75
CA LEU A 44 -16.07 -0.31 -12.94
C LEU A 44 -15.46 0.13 -14.28
N ALA A 45 -14.34 -0.48 -14.67
CA ALA A 45 -13.62 -0.15 -15.90
C ALA A 45 -14.16 -0.87 -17.15
N THR A 46 -14.49 -2.17 -17.02
CA THR A 46 -15.06 -2.97 -18.10
C THR A 46 -15.93 -4.09 -17.54
N ARG A 47 -17.00 -4.46 -18.29
CA ARG A 47 -17.88 -5.58 -17.95
C ARG A 47 -17.59 -6.86 -18.73
N ASP A 48 -16.61 -6.79 -19.64
CA ASP A 48 -16.16 -7.92 -20.46
C ASP A 48 -15.24 -8.86 -19.66
N ALA A 49 -14.82 -9.97 -20.30
CA ALA A 49 -13.91 -10.95 -19.69
C ALA A 49 -12.55 -10.37 -19.20
N GLY A 50 -12.21 -9.15 -19.60
CA GLY A 50 -10.99 -8.45 -19.18
C GLY A 50 -11.04 -7.81 -17.79
N TRP A 51 -12.20 -7.82 -17.11
CA TRP A 51 -12.35 -7.17 -15.81
C TRP A 51 -11.35 -7.65 -14.74
N PRO A 52 -10.93 -8.94 -14.68
CA PRO A 52 -9.99 -9.36 -13.63
C PRO A 52 -8.63 -8.69 -13.76
N LEU A 53 -8.14 -8.56 -14.99
CA LEU A 53 -6.86 -7.89 -15.26
C LEU A 53 -6.97 -6.38 -15.00
N ALA A 54 -8.05 -5.75 -15.48
CA ALA A 54 -8.30 -4.33 -15.23
C ALA A 54 -8.41 -4.04 -13.71
N GLY A 55 -9.15 -4.88 -12.99
CA GLY A 55 -9.30 -4.75 -11.54
C GLY A 55 -7.99 -4.91 -10.79
N ALA A 56 -7.21 -5.92 -11.13
CA ALA A 56 -5.89 -6.14 -10.52
C ALA A 56 -4.94 -4.96 -10.78
N ALA A 57 -4.95 -4.42 -12.00
CA ALA A 57 -4.13 -3.27 -12.36
C ALA A 57 -4.54 -2.00 -11.57
N ILE A 58 -5.84 -1.70 -11.49
CA ILE A 58 -6.35 -0.56 -10.72
C ILE A 58 -6.06 -0.76 -9.22
N HIS A 59 -6.26 -1.97 -8.69
CA HIS A 59 -5.98 -2.26 -7.29
C HIS A 59 -4.50 -2.09 -6.96
N ALA A 60 -3.59 -2.57 -7.81
CA ALA A 60 -2.15 -2.36 -7.66
C ALA A 60 -1.77 -0.88 -7.76
N ALA A 61 -2.39 -0.11 -8.68
CA ALA A 61 -2.17 1.32 -8.80
C ALA A 61 -2.65 2.10 -7.56
N ASN A 62 -3.81 1.74 -6.99
CA ASN A 62 -4.30 2.30 -5.74
C ASN A 62 -3.34 2.00 -4.58
N GLY A 63 -2.86 0.75 -4.49
CA GLY A 63 -1.85 0.36 -3.51
C GLY A 63 -0.54 1.14 -3.67
N ALA A 64 -0.09 1.36 -4.91
CA ALA A 64 1.09 2.16 -5.20
C ALA A 64 0.91 3.63 -4.76
N ALA A 65 -0.23 4.24 -5.06
CA ALA A 65 -0.54 5.61 -4.64
C ALA A 65 -0.59 5.73 -3.11
N PHE A 66 -1.25 4.79 -2.44
CA PHE A 66 -1.28 4.74 -0.97
C PHE A 66 0.13 4.58 -0.38
N GLY A 67 0.93 3.66 -0.90
CA GLY A 67 2.29 3.42 -0.43
C GLY A 67 3.21 4.62 -0.63
N ALA A 68 3.08 5.35 -1.75
CA ALA A 68 3.81 6.58 -2.00
C ALA A 68 3.45 7.68 -0.98
N ALA A 69 2.15 7.86 -0.70
CA ALA A 69 1.66 8.81 0.30
C ALA A 69 2.11 8.42 1.72
N TYR A 70 1.96 7.13 2.08
CA TYR A 70 2.42 6.60 3.37
C TYR A 70 3.91 6.86 3.60
N ALA A 71 4.75 6.63 2.59
CA ALA A 71 6.19 6.85 2.70
C ALA A 71 6.55 8.30 3.06
N GLN A 72 5.77 9.30 2.59
CA GLN A 72 5.95 10.69 2.96
C GLN A 72 5.41 11.01 4.36
N LEU A 73 4.33 10.36 4.77
CA LEU A 73 3.71 10.57 6.10
C LEU A 73 4.47 9.85 7.23
N ARG A 74 5.12 8.74 6.92
CA ARG A 74 5.79 7.85 7.87
C ARG A 74 6.67 8.57 8.92
N PRO A 75 7.50 9.60 8.57
CA PRO A 75 8.35 10.26 9.55
C PRO A 75 7.59 10.97 10.67
N PHE A 76 6.33 11.32 10.43
CA PHE A 76 5.47 12.05 11.37
C PHE A 76 4.57 11.11 12.21
N LEU A 77 4.60 9.81 11.92
CA LEU A 77 3.74 8.83 12.59
C LEU A 77 4.51 8.14 13.73
N PRO A 78 3.93 8.04 14.93
CA PRO A 78 4.54 7.34 16.06
C PRO A 78 4.47 5.82 15.91
N GLY A 79 5.40 5.11 16.55
CA GLY A 79 5.39 3.66 16.67
C GLY A 79 6.24 2.90 15.64
N PRO A 80 6.27 1.57 15.72
CA PRO A 80 7.08 0.74 14.84
C PRO A 80 6.51 0.69 13.41
N PRO A 81 7.35 0.41 12.39
CA PRO A 81 6.99 0.51 10.98
C PRO A 81 5.69 -0.21 10.58
N VAL A 82 5.56 -1.46 10.99
CA VAL A 82 4.38 -2.29 10.67
C VAL A 82 3.12 -1.74 11.33
N ALA A 83 3.20 -1.37 12.61
CA ALA A 83 2.02 -0.85 13.32
C ALA A 83 1.52 0.47 12.73
N ARG A 84 2.43 1.36 12.28
CA ARG A 84 2.06 2.61 11.59
C ARG A 84 1.32 2.34 10.28
N ALA A 85 1.85 1.44 9.45
CA ALA A 85 1.26 1.11 8.17
C ALA A 85 -0.11 0.41 8.34
N VAL A 86 -0.23 -0.51 9.31
CA VAL A 86 -1.49 -1.14 9.67
C VAL A 86 -2.51 -0.10 10.15
N ALA A 87 -2.10 0.82 11.02
CA ALA A 87 -2.99 1.87 11.51
C ALA A 87 -3.49 2.77 10.36
N CYS A 88 -2.62 3.14 9.41
CA CYS A 88 -3.02 3.90 8.23
C CYS A 88 -3.99 3.13 7.34
N GLY A 89 -3.74 1.85 7.08
CA GLY A 89 -4.66 1.03 6.29
C GLY A 89 -6.02 0.85 6.96
N LEU A 90 -6.05 0.59 8.26
CA LEU A 90 -7.32 0.49 8.99
C LEU A 90 -8.06 1.83 9.08
N ALA A 91 -7.33 2.94 9.20
CA ALA A 91 -7.93 4.28 9.18
C ALA A 91 -8.58 4.57 7.81
N GLU A 92 -7.92 4.22 6.70
CA GLU A 92 -8.50 4.30 5.36
C GLU A 92 -9.77 3.46 5.27
N HIS A 93 -9.71 2.19 5.69
CA HIS A 93 -10.89 1.32 5.69
C HIS A 93 -12.08 1.94 6.40
N VAL A 94 -11.88 2.43 7.63
CA VAL A 94 -12.97 3.04 8.41
C VAL A 94 -13.49 4.32 7.74
N ALA A 95 -12.59 5.14 7.20
CA ALA A 95 -12.95 6.41 6.56
C ALA A 95 -13.72 6.21 5.24
N LEU A 96 -13.32 5.21 4.43
CA LEU A 96 -13.89 5.01 3.10
C LEU A 96 -15.07 4.02 3.08
N TRP A 97 -15.22 3.16 4.09
CA TRP A 97 -16.31 2.18 4.13
C TRP A 97 -17.71 2.76 3.93
N PRO A 98 -18.06 3.95 4.48
CA PRO A 98 -19.36 4.55 4.22
C PRO A 98 -19.66 4.82 2.74
N LEU A 99 -18.63 4.96 1.89
CA LEU A 99 -18.78 5.13 0.44
C LEU A 99 -19.33 3.87 -0.25
N GLY A 100 -19.29 2.71 0.42
CA GLY A 100 -19.94 1.49 -0.05
C GLY A 100 -21.43 1.68 -0.38
N ARG A 101 -22.12 2.62 0.29
CA ARG A 101 -23.51 2.99 -0.06
C ARG A 101 -23.63 3.60 -1.46
N LEU A 102 -22.62 4.33 -1.90
CA LEU A 102 -22.60 4.90 -3.26
C LEU A 102 -22.32 3.80 -4.28
N VAL A 103 -21.44 2.87 -3.95
CA VAL A 103 -21.18 1.68 -4.79
C VAL A 103 -22.45 0.88 -4.97
N ASP A 104 -23.15 0.51 -3.90
CA ASP A 104 -24.37 -0.28 -3.95
C ASP A 104 -25.47 0.40 -4.80
N ARG A 105 -25.49 1.73 -4.86
CA ARG A 105 -26.51 2.50 -5.61
C ARG A 105 -26.12 2.77 -7.05
N HIS A 106 -24.84 3.08 -7.31
CA HIS A 106 -24.42 3.71 -8.56
C HIS A 106 -23.45 2.87 -9.40
N HIS A 107 -22.85 1.80 -8.80
CA HIS A 107 -21.90 0.98 -9.54
C HIS A 107 -22.58 0.33 -10.75
N PRO A 108 -21.96 0.36 -11.96
CA PRO A 108 -22.57 -0.19 -13.18
C PRO A 108 -22.90 -1.69 -13.08
N ALA A 109 -22.12 -2.45 -12.33
CA ALA A 109 -22.33 -3.89 -12.07
C ALA A 109 -22.94 -4.18 -10.69
N ARG A 110 -23.63 -3.24 -10.05
CA ARG A 110 -24.14 -3.40 -8.67
C ARG A 110 -25.05 -4.62 -8.42
N ARG A 111 -25.65 -5.16 -9.49
CA ARG A 111 -26.52 -6.35 -9.39
C ARG A 111 -25.73 -7.65 -9.32
N ASP A 112 -24.48 -7.62 -9.76
CA ASP A 112 -23.57 -8.78 -9.83
C ASP A 112 -22.58 -8.80 -8.65
N LEU A 113 -22.49 -7.67 -7.92
CA LEU A 113 -21.57 -7.51 -6.79
C LEU A 113 -22.27 -7.78 -5.47
N GLU A 114 -21.51 -8.29 -4.50
CA GLU A 114 -22.01 -8.42 -3.13
C GLU A 114 -22.24 -7.02 -2.51
N PRO A 115 -23.42 -6.76 -1.93
CA PRO A 115 -23.71 -5.47 -1.29
C PRO A 115 -22.78 -5.20 -0.11
N MET A 116 -22.32 -3.96 0.00
CA MET A 116 -21.42 -3.52 1.08
C MET A 116 -22.22 -2.95 2.27
N SER A 117 -23.32 -2.28 1.99
CA SER A 117 -24.12 -1.58 3.01
C SER A 117 -24.77 -2.55 3.99
N GLY A 118 -24.47 -2.42 5.28
CA GLY A 118 -24.99 -3.31 6.31
C GLY A 118 -24.38 -4.71 6.34
N ASN A 119 -23.48 -5.03 5.43
CA ASN A 119 -22.81 -6.33 5.36
C ASN A 119 -21.63 -6.39 6.33
N ARG A 120 -21.88 -6.91 7.54
CA ARG A 120 -20.86 -7.02 8.59
C ARG A 120 -19.73 -7.99 8.20
N ARG A 121 -20.02 -9.03 7.40
CA ARG A 121 -19.00 -10.00 6.96
C ARG A 121 -18.06 -9.35 5.95
N ALA A 122 -18.60 -8.65 4.96
CA ALA A 122 -17.80 -7.88 4.01
C ALA A 122 -16.97 -6.80 4.70
N TRP A 123 -17.52 -6.12 5.71
CA TRP A 123 -16.78 -5.16 6.52
C TRP A 123 -15.58 -5.78 7.23
N ALA A 124 -15.80 -6.91 7.91
CA ALA A 124 -14.74 -7.60 8.64
C ALA A 124 -13.68 -8.19 7.69
N GLN A 125 -14.10 -8.71 6.55
CA GLN A 125 -13.22 -9.19 5.49
C GLN A 125 -12.35 -8.06 4.93
N ALA A 126 -12.93 -6.89 4.65
CA ALA A 126 -12.19 -5.74 4.20
C ALA A 126 -11.22 -5.23 5.28
N ALA A 127 -11.63 -5.19 6.56
CA ALA A 127 -10.73 -4.85 7.66
C ALA A 127 -9.51 -5.79 7.74
N TRP A 128 -9.73 -7.10 7.60
CA TRP A 128 -8.65 -8.09 7.51
C TRP A 128 -7.68 -7.79 6.36
N ARG A 129 -8.22 -7.45 5.20
CA ARG A 129 -7.41 -7.13 4.01
C ARG A 129 -6.57 -5.87 4.20
N HIS A 130 -7.10 -4.83 4.84
CA HIS A 130 -6.35 -3.62 5.17
C HIS A 130 -5.27 -3.88 6.24
N LEU A 131 -5.53 -4.79 7.19
CA LEU A 131 -4.52 -5.24 8.14
C LEU A 131 -3.37 -5.97 7.41
N LEU A 132 -3.67 -6.91 6.53
CA LEU A 132 -2.68 -7.63 5.73
C LEU A 132 -1.88 -6.67 4.84
N PHE A 133 -2.57 -5.79 4.12
CA PHE A 133 -1.96 -4.75 3.30
C PHE A 133 -0.98 -3.90 4.11
N GLY A 134 -1.43 -3.37 5.24
CA GLY A 134 -0.60 -2.55 6.12
C GLY A 134 0.61 -3.30 6.66
N ALA A 135 0.46 -4.59 7.01
CA ALA A 135 1.57 -5.40 7.47
C ALA A 135 2.64 -5.59 6.38
N VAL A 136 2.22 -5.95 5.16
CA VAL A 136 3.12 -6.14 4.02
C VAL A 136 3.78 -4.80 3.62
N LEU A 137 2.99 -3.74 3.51
CA LEU A 137 3.48 -2.39 3.21
C LEU A 137 4.53 -1.94 4.23
N GLY A 138 4.24 -2.08 5.54
CA GLY A 138 5.14 -1.64 6.60
C GLY A 138 6.49 -2.36 6.59
N VAL A 139 6.48 -3.68 6.30
CA VAL A 139 7.72 -4.46 6.18
C VAL A 139 8.52 -4.05 4.95
N LEU A 140 7.86 -3.96 3.80
CA LEU A 140 8.55 -3.69 2.53
C LEU A 140 9.06 -2.25 2.45
N GLU A 141 8.24 -1.28 2.84
CA GLU A 141 8.61 0.13 2.83
C GLU A 141 9.81 0.39 3.75
N GLU A 142 9.80 -0.19 4.96
CA GLU A 142 10.94 -0.11 5.87
C GLU A 142 12.21 -0.69 5.24
N ARG A 143 12.14 -1.87 4.63
CA ARG A 143 13.31 -2.51 4.00
C ARG A 143 13.87 -1.71 2.83
N LEU A 144 12.99 -1.18 1.97
CA LEU A 144 13.39 -0.45 0.77
C LEU A 144 13.97 0.93 1.11
N ASN A 145 13.45 1.58 2.17
CA ASN A 145 13.90 2.91 2.56
C ASN A 145 15.00 2.90 3.64
N ARG A 146 15.20 1.81 4.38
CA ARG A 146 16.29 1.67 5.36
C ARG A 146 17.66 1.72 4.69
N ARG A 147 17.84 1.03 3.57
CA ARG A 147 19.12 0.95 2.84
C ARG A 147 19.67 2.31 2.42
N ARG A 148 18.81 3.32 2.31
CA ARG A 148 19.21 4.69 1.96
C ARG A 148 19.80 5.47 3.14
N HIS A 149 19.40 5.14 4.37
CA HIS A 149 19.94 5.80 5.56
C HIS A 149 21.31 5.27 5.95
N GLU A 150 21.69 4.11 5.43
CA GLU A 150 22.98 3.47 5.67
C GLU A 150 24.03 3.83 4.60
N GLU A 151 23.64 4.50 3.52
CA GLU A 151 24.61 4.99 2.54
C GLU A 151 25.31 6.23 3.10
N PRO A 152 26.62 6.15 3.40
CA PRO A 152 27.35 7.27 3.95
C PRO A 152 27.27 8.44 2.96
N PRO A 153 27.21 9.69 3.44
CA PRO A 153 27.22 10.84 2.56
C PRO A 153 28.46 10.78 1.65
N PRO A 154 28.34 11.16 0.37
CA PRO A 154 29.49 11.18 -0.52
C PRO A 154 30.57 12.03 0.12
N VAL A 155 31.72 11.42 0.38
CA VAL A 155 32.86 12.12 0.96
C VAL A 155 33.26 13.19 -0.05
N PRO A 156 33.28 14.49 0.35
CA PRO A 156 33.74 15.52 -0.56
C PRO A 156 35.19 15.25 -0.92
N VAL A 157 35.45 14.87 -2.15
CA VAL A 157 36.81 14.74 -2.64
C VAL A 157 37.34 16.15 -2.84
N SER A 158 37.96 16.73 -1.82
CA SER A 158 38.63 17.99 -1.99
C SER A 158 39.93 17.77 -2.78
N SER A 159 39.94 18.22 -4.01
CA SER A 159 41.09 18.11 -4.92
C SER A 159 42.03 19.32 -4.76
N ASN A 160 42.25 19.81 -3.55
CA ASN A 160 43.19 20.93 -3.34
C ASN A 160 44.69 20.50 -3.32
N GLY A 161 45.01 19.30 -3.80
CA GLY A 161 46.35 18.85 -4.10
C GLY A 161 47.34 18.70 -2.91
N HIS A 162 46.88 18.93 -1.69
CA HIS A 162 47.75 18.99 -0.49
C HIS A 162 47.23 18.22 0.71
N GLY A 163 46.40 17.23 0.52
CA GLY A 163 45.88 16.47 1.64
C GLY A 163 45.61 15.00 1.31
N ASN A 164 46.32 14.14 2.01
CA ASN A 164 45.96 12.73 2.04
C ASN A 164 44.71 12.62 2.93
N ILE A 165 43.57 12.19 2.35
CA ILE A 165 42.29 11.99 3.07
C ILE A 165 42.48 11.10 4.29
N GLU A 166 43.41 10.16 4.23
CA GLU A 166 43.78 9.25 5.33
C GLU A 166 44.27 10.00 6.59
N HIS A 167 44.95 11.14 6.43
CA HIS A 167 45.39 11.95 7.57
C HIS A 167 44.27 12.76 8.22
N ALA A 168 43.25 13.15 7.45
CA ALA A 168 42.12 13.90 7.99
C ALA A 168 41.20 12.99 8.85
N VAL A 169 41.09 11.71 8.50
CA VAL A 169 40.26 10.73 9.24
C VAL A 169 41.00 10.23 10.50
N ALA A 170 42.33 10.18 10.49
CA ALA A 170 43.12 9.75 11.65
C ALA A 170 43.27 10.83 12.76
N ALA A 171 42.87 12.07 12.47
CA ALA A 171 42.96 13.20 13.42
C ALA A 171 41.61 13.57 14.07
N ALA A 172 40.51 12.86 13.78
CA ALA A 172 39.19 13.04 14.33
C ALA A 172 38.85 11.92 15.30
#